data_3acdd601fd793e99a8922861fc32e336
#
_entry.id   3acdd601fd793e99a8922861fc32e336
#
_cell.length_a   1.000
_cell.length_b   1.000
_cell.length_c   1.000
_cell.angle_alpha   90.00
_cell.angle_beta   90.00
_cell.angle_gamma   90.00
#
_symmetry.space_group_name_H-M   'P 1'
#
loop_
_entity.id
_entity.type
_entity.pdbx_description
1 polymer ?
#
loop_
_entity_poly.entity_id
_entity_poly.type
_entity_poly.pdbx_seq_one_letter_code
_entity_poly.pdbx_strand_id
1 'polypeptide(L)' 'KKLILCLCSTCADNFYGTGAYYLRRIDPVQVAKDTCTYCNQRKGYDYELVPKRR' A
#
# COMPACT_ATOMS: atom_id res chain seq x y z
N LYS A 1 -12.83 -5.64 -8.68
CA LYS A 1 -12.23 -6.16 -7.46
C LYS A 1 -11.19 -5.23 -6.90
N LYS A 2 -11.16 -5.16 -5.59
CA LYS A 2 -10.16 -4.34 -4.92
C LYS A 2 -9.11 -5.21 -4.28
N LEU A 3 -7.89 -4.77 -4.38
CA LEU A 3 -6.78 -5.41 -3.70
C LEU A 3 -6.28 -4.47 -2.63
N ILE A 4 -6.41 -4.88 -1.38
CA ILE A 4 -6.06 -4.04 -0.25
C ILE A 4 -4.92 -4.69 0.50
N LEU A 5 -3.84 -3.93 0.66
CA LEU A 5 -2.67 -4.40 1.37
C LEU A 5 -2.22 -3.34 2.36
N CYS A 6 -1.70 -3.79 3.48
CA CYS A 6 -1.05 -2.91 4.43
C CYS A 6 0.43 -2.82 4.04
N LEU A 7 0.91 -1.61 3.77
CA LEU A 7 2.26 -1.39 3.29
C LEU A 7 2.95 -0.33 4.13
N CYS A 8 4.20 -0.58 4.47
CA CYS A 8 5.03 0.46 5.05
C CYS A 8 5.49 1.40 3.93
N SER A 9 6.05 2.55 4.32
CA SER A 9 6.42 3.55 3.32
C SER A 9 7.43 3.00 2.32
N THR A 10 8.37 2.18 2.77
CA THR A 10 9.37 1.62 1.86
C THR A 10 8.72 0.70 0.83
N CYS A 11 7.82 -0.17 1.28
CA CYS A 11 7.15 -1.08 0.35
C CYS A 11 6.20 -0.33 -0.57
N ALA A 12 5.53 0.70 -0.06
CA ALA A 12 4.66 1.51 -0.90
C ALA A 12 5.46 2.18 -2.01
N ASP A 13 6.64 2.70 -1.67
CA ASP A 13 7.51 3.30 -2.69
C ASP A 13 7.93 2.28 -3.73
N ASN A 14 8.21 1.06 -3.31
CA ASN A 14 8.58 0.01 -4.25
C ASN A 14 7.45 -0.29 -5.21
N PHE A 15 6.22 -0.35 -4.72
CA PHE A 15 5.09 -0.58 -5.61
C PHE A 15 4.90 0.56 -6.58
N TYR A 16 5.07 1.79 -6.12
CA TYR A 16 5.03 2.93 -7.01
C TYR A 16 6.10 2.82 -8.08
N GLY A 17 7.28 2.39 -7.68
CA GLY A 17 8.41 2.28 -8.60
C GLY A 17 8.20 1.27 -9.71
N THR A 18 7.39 0.24 -9.49
CA THR A 18 7.14 -0.74 -10.53
C THR A 18 6.26 -0.19 -11.64
N GLY A 19 5.46 0.82 -11.33
CA GLY A 19 4.56 1.40 -12.33
C GLY A 19 3.38 0.53 -12.68
N ALA A 20 3.17 -0.56 -11.94
CA ALA A 20 2.09 -1.49 -12.26
C ALA A 20 0.78 -1.15 -11.57
N TYR A 21 0.85 -0.42 -10.47
CA TYR A 21 -0.33 -0.13 -9.67
C TYR A 21 -0.32 1.31 -9.21
N TYR A 22 -1.53 1.86 -9.05
CA TYR A 22 -1.73 3.06 -8.26
C TYR A 22 -1.98 2.65 -6.82
N LEU A 23 -1.46 3.44 -5.90
CA LEU A 23 -1.70 3.22 -4.48
C LEU A 23 -2.55 4.34 -3.93
N ARG A 24 -3.63 3.97 -3.23
CA ARG A 24 -4.52 4.94 -2.60
C ARG A 24 -4.65 4.60 -1.14
N ARG A 25 -4.53 5.62 -0.29
CA ARG A 25 -4.83 5.44 1.12
C ARG A 25 -6.33 5.25 1.28
N ILE A 26 -6.72 4.15 1.92
CA ILE A 26 -8.15 3.90 2.15
C ILE A 26 -8.69 4.88 3.15
N ASP A 27 -7.92 5.13 4.19
CA ASP A 27 -8.31 6.05 5.25
C ASP A 27 -7.21 7.08 5.43
N PRO A 28 -7.34 8.25 4.83
CA PRO A 28 -6.27 9.25 4.90
C PRO A 28 -6.04 9.80 6.30
N VAL A 29 -6.98 9.59 7.22
CA VAL A 29 -6.79 10.02 8.59
C VAL A 29 -6.42 8.86 9.52
N GLN A 30 -6.08 7.72 8.95
CA GLN A 30 -5.67 6.57 9.74
C GLN A 30 -4.45 6.91 10.57
N VAL A 31 -4.54 6.72 11.89
CA VAL A 31 -3.42 6.97 12.78
C VAL A 31 -2.78 5.69 13.26
N ALA A 32 -3.54 4.60 13.35
CA ALA A 32 -3.02 3.31 13.78
C ALA A 32 -2.35 2.62 12.60
N LYS A 33 -1.17 2.06 12.84
CA LYS A 33 -0.43 1.33 11.82
C LYS A 33 -0.47 -0.14 12.13
N ASP A 34 -0.51 -0.92 11.07
CA ASP A 34 -0.45 -2.38 11.17
C ASP A 34 0.84 -2.88 10.56
N THR A 35 1.16 -4.12 10.86
CA THR A 35 2.33 -4.75 10.28
C THR A 35 2.21 -4.81 8.77
N CYS A 36 3.26 -4.37 8.08
CA CYS A 36 3.30 -4.40 6.63
C CYS A 36 3.11 -5.84 6.14
N THR A 37 2.15 -6.04 5.26
CA THR A 37 1.88 -7.36 4.73
C THR A 37 3.02 -7.88 3.88
N TYR A 38 3.73 -6.98 3.25
CA TYR A 38 4.74 -7.34 2.26
C TYR A 38 6.07 -7.71 2.90
N CYS A 39 6.63 -6.83 3.71
CA CYS A 39 7.93 -7.09 4.32
C CYS A 39 7.80 -7.72 5.71
N ASN A 40 6.66 -7.52 6.36
CA ASN A 40 6.37 -8.14 7.64
C ASN A 40 7.28 -7.66 8.76
N GLN A 41 7.96 -6.54 8.57
CA GLN A 41 8.90 -6.04 9.56
C GLN A 41 8.58 -4.65 10.03
N ARG A 42 8.02 -3.83 9.14
CA ARG A 42 7.70 -2.44 9.46
C ARG A 42 6.20 -2.29 9.49
N LYS A 43 5.78 -1.23 10.14
CA LYS A 43 4.35 -0.93 10.20
C LYS A 43 4.01 0.11 9.15
N GLY A 44 2.80 0.02 8.64
CA GLY A 44 2.35 0.91 7.60
C GLY A 44 0.86 1.11 7.64
N TYR A 45 0.34 1.66 6.55
CA TYR A 45 -1.07 1.98 6.42
C TYR A 45 -1.72 1.11 5.37
N ASP A 46 -3.03 1.07 5.40
CA ASP A 46 -3.79 0.31 4.41
C ASP A 46 -3.86 1.08 3.11
N TYR A 47 -3.53 0.40 2.02
CA TYR A 47 -3.60 0.96 0.69
C TYR A 47 -4.47 0.09 -0.19
N GLU A 48 -5.19 0.74 -1.08
CA GLU A 48 -5.88 0.06 -2.17
C GLU A 48 -4.97 0.11 -3.39
N LEU A 49 -4.71 -1.06 -3.95
CA LEU A 49 -3.87 -1.17 -5.14
C LEU A 49 -4.78 -1.25 -6.36
N VAL A 50 -4.68 -0.25 -7.21
CA VAL A 50 -5.49 -0.19 -8.43
C VAL A 50 -4.59 -0.46 -9.61
N PRO A 51 -4.81 -1.54 -10.36
CA PRO A 51 -3.95 -1.84 -11.51
C PRO A 51 -4.04 -0.72 -12.53
N LYS A 52 -2.89 -0.34 -13.06
CA LYS A 52 -2.85 0.62 -14.15
C LYS A 52 -3.27 -0.08 -15.43
N ARG A 53 -4.13 0.56 -16.17
CA ARG A 53 -4.63 0.01 -17.41
C ARG A 53 -4.11 0.81 -18.58
N ARG A 54 -3.97 0.11 -19.69
CA ARG A 54 -3.45 0.77 -20.88
C ARG A 54 -4.52 1.03 -21.89
#